data_4a696f5d697c4a4a9ee329e02e51d799
#
_entry.id   4a696f5d697c4a4a9ee329e02e51d799
#
_cell.length_a   1.000
_cell.length_b   1.000
_cell.length_c   1.000
_cell.angle_alpha   90.00
_cell.angle_beta   90.00
_cell.angle_gamma   90.00
#
_symmetry.space_group_name_H-M   'P 1'
#
loop_
_entity.id
_entity.type
_entity.pdbx_description
1 polymer ?
#
loop_
_entity_poly.entity_id
_entity_poly.type
_entity_poly.pdbx_seq_one_letter_code
_entity_poly.pdbx_strand_id
1 'polypeptide(L)'
;MTESVRAFVDGRVGRLVLSRPAALNALDREMIRALTASLQIWQHVPEIHAVVIEGEGRAFCAGGDIRAIRDAAVAGDSAAIEAFFGEEYALNRVIAEYAKPYVALVDGICMGGGIGVCVHGRFRVATEAAMFAMPETGIALFPDVGATYFLPRLPGALGMFLGLTGTRLAGADAVHAGLATHFVPKAKLQALSAAIATDGVASLAEFAEASPPFTLAAELPAINRCFSAGSLAEILQRLTQEGAWGEKILATLRAMSPSSVLWSFGIVHRGAARDLPACLTAELRLTRHVTRHPDFVEGVRAMVIDKDRIPKWSPSAIEEVDARAIAEMLE
;
A
#
# COMPACT_ATOMS: atom_id res chain seq x y z
N MET A 1 -7.17 -0.83 -25.50
CA MET A 1 -7.40 -0.46 -24.09
C MET A 1 -8.05 -1.68 -23.46
N THR A 2 -7.55 -2.15 -22.35
CA THR A 2 -8.16 -3.26 -21.62
C THR A 2 -9.48 -2.78 -21.02
N GLU A 3 -10.49 -3.64 -20.93
CA GLU A 3 -11.76 -3.30 -20.25
C GLU A 3 -11.55 -2.98 -18.77
N SER A 4 -10.42 -3.43 -18.19
CA SER A 4 -10.07 -3.30 -16.77
C SER A 4 -9.52 -1.92 -16.37
N VAL A 5 -9.09 -1.09 -17.34
CA VAL A 5 -8.70 0.32 -17.13
C VAL A 5 -9.31 1.15 -18.25
N ARG A 6 -10.14 2.11 -17.88
CA ARG A 6 -10.63 3.12 -18.83
C ARG A 6 -9.76 4.38 -18.68
N ALA A 7 -9.10 4.75 -19.78
CA ALA A 7 -8.27 5.93 -19.87
C ALA A 7 -8.80 6.86 -20.95
N PHE A 8 -9.20 8.08 -20.58
CA PHE A 8 -9.78 9.07 -21.49
C PHE A 8 -9.47 10.50 -21.01
N VAL A 9 -9.70 11.47 -21.87
CA VAL A 9 -9.53 12.89 -21.55
C VAL A 9 -10.90 13.51 -21.29
N ASP A 10 -11.04 14.22 -20.18
CA ASP A 10 -12.22 14.93 -19.75
C ASP A 10 -11.82 16.42 -19.49
N GLY A 11 -12.21 17.30 -20.40
CA GLY A 11 -11.74 18.68 -20.36
C GLY A 11 -10.21 18.75 -20.46
N ARG A 12 -9.58 19.23 -19.38
CA ARG A 12 -8.11 19.37 -19.26
C ARG A 12 -7.47 18.30 -18.38
N VAL A 13 -8.19 17.21 -18.09
CA VAL A 13 -7.78 16.15 -17.17
C VAL A 13 -7.72 14.80 -17.89
N GLY A 14 -6.61 14.09 -17.71
CA GLY A 14 -6.52 12.66 -18.02
C GLY A 14 -7.22 11.85 -16.94
N ARG A 15 -8.23 11.07 -17.29
CA ARG A 15 -8.97 10.19 -16.38
C ARG A 15 -8.48 8.77 -16.48
N LEU A 16 -8.15 8.19 -15.32
CA LEU A 16 -7.82 6.78 -15.15
C LEU A 16 -8.88 6.17 -14.23
N VAL A 17 -9.67 5.25 -14.77
CA VAL A 17 -10.71 4.56 -14.00
C VAL A 17 -10.35 3.08 -13.92
N LEU A 18 -10.10 2.59 -12.71
CA LEU A 18 -9.91 1.17 -12.44
C LEU A 18 -11.28 0.48 -12.51
N SER A 19 -11.47 -0.42 -13.46
CA SER A 19 -12.77 -0.95 -13.85
C SER A 19 -12.80 -2.48 -13.81
N ARG A 20 -12.37 -3.04 -12.66
CA ARG A 20 -12.37 -4.47 -12.35
C ARG A 20 -13.07 -4.73 -11.01
N PRO A 21 -14.33 -4.25 -10.81
CA PRO A 21 -14.98 -4.22 -9.50
C PRO A 21 -15.22 -5.61 -8.90
N ALA A 22 -15.39 -6.65 -9.72
CA ALA A 22 -15.54 -8.03 -9.27
C ALA A 22 -14.29 -8.55 -8.53
N ALA A 23 -13.09 -8.04 -8.88
CA ALA A 23 -11.82 -8.31 -8.22
C ALA A 23 -11.38 -7.15 -7.29
N LEU A 24 -12.30 -6.25 -6.89
CA LEU A 24 -12.00 -5.08 -6.08
C LEU A 24 -10.90 -4.19 -6.70
N ASN A 25 -10.87 -4.11 -8.02
CA ASN A 25 -9.87 -3.39 -8.80
C ASN A 25 -8.41 -3.83 -8.53
N ALA A 26 -8.20 -5.10 -8.17
CA ALA A 26 -6.86 -5.66 -8.03
C ALA A 26 -6.08 -5.52 -9.34
N LEU A 27 -4.84 -5.03 -9.24
CA LEU A 27 -3.98 -4.73 -10.38
C LEU A 27 -3.44 -6.02 -11.00
N ASP A 28 -3.72 -6.23 -12.27
CA ASP A 28 -2.97 -7.16 -13.11
C ASP A 28 -1.94 -6.43 -13.98
N ARG A 29 -1.09 -7.18 -14.67
CA ARG A 29 -0.04 -6.59 -15.50
C ARG A 29 -0.57 -5.75 -16.65
N GLU A 30 -1.75 -6.09 -17.19
CA GLU A 30 -2.37 -5.32 -18.27
C GLU A 30 -2.83 -3.95 -17.75
N MET A 31 -3.42 -3.91 -16.55
CA MET A 31 -3.79 -2.66 -15.89
C MET A 31 -2.56 -1.80 -15.61
N ILE A 32 -1.48 -2.37 -15.05
CA ILE A 32 -0.22 -1.67 -14.76
C ILE A 32 0.35 -1.04 -16.04
N ARG A 33 0.38 -1.78 -17.15
CA ARG A 33 0.85 -1.30 -18.45
C ARG A 33 -0.04 -0.20 -19.01
N ALA A 34 -1.37 -0.36 -18.93
CA ALA A 34 -2.31 0.64 -19.41
C ALA A 34 -2.19 1.96 -18.64
N LEU A 35 -2.05 1.90 -17.31
CA LEU A 35 -1.80 3.08 -16.47
C LEU A 35 -0.48 3.75 -16.84
N THR A 36 0.61 2.98 -16.96
CA THR A 36 1.93 3.49 -17.32
C THR A 36 1.92 4.16 -18.71
N ALA A 37 1.35 3.51 -19.71
CA ALA A 37 1.26 4.05 -21.07
C ALA A 37 0.46 5.35 -21.13
N SER A 38 -0.68 5.42 -20.42
CA SER A 38 -1.51 6.61 -20.34
C SER A 38 -0.75 7.79 -19.71
N LEU A 39 -0.06 7.56 -18.60
CA LEU A 39 0.75 8.57 -17.94
C LEU A 39 1.89 9.06 -18.83
N GLN A 40 2.61 8.15 -19.50
CA GLN A 40 3.70 8.48 -20.41
C GLN A 40 3.23 9.32 -21.62
N ILE A 41 2.05 9.05 -22.16
CA ILE A 41 1.46 9.85 -23.23
C ILE A 41 1.07 11.23 -22.70
N TRP A 42 0.31 11.28 -21.62
CA TRP A 42 -0.31 12.52 -21.13
C TRP A 42 0.69 13.51 -20.54
N GLN A 43 1.84 13.06 -20.07
CA GLN A 43 2.87 13.99 -19.60
C GLN A 43 3.35 14.96 -20.69
N HIS A 44 3.27 14.55 -21.98
CA HIS A 44 3.73 15.31 -23.15
C HIS A 44 2.59 16.05 -23.87
N VAL A 45 1.34 15.93 -23.43
CA VAL A 45 0.17 16.61 -24.02
C VAL A 45 -0.08 17.90 -23.26
N PRO A 46 0.19 19.11 -23.85
CA PRO A 46 0.08 20.39 -23.14
C PRO A 46 -1.33 20.70 -22.63
N GLU A 47 -2.35 20.20 -23.33
CA GLU A 47 -3.77 20.43 -23.01
C GLU A 47 -4.21 19.68 -21.74
N ILE A 48 -3.49 18.63 -21.36
CA ILE A 48 -3.76 17.90 -20.12
C ILE A 48 -2.96 18.55 -18.97
N HIS A 49 -3.68 19.11 -18.02
CA HIS A 49 -3.10 19.84 -16.89
C HIS A 49 -3.00 19.03 -15.61
N ALA A 50 -3.75 17.98 -15.47
CA ALA A 50 -3.73 17.07 -14.33
C ALA A 50 -4.15 15.66 -14.75
N VAL A 51 -3.87 14.68 -13.89
CA VAL A 51 -4.40 13.33 -14.00
C VAL A 51 -5.21 13.01 -12.77
N VAL A 52 -6.36 12.39 -12.95
CA VAL A 52 -7.22 11.88 -11.87
C VAL A 52 -7.33 10.37 -12.01
N ILE A 53 -7.09 9.63 -10.93
CA ILE A 53 -7.34 8.20 -10.83
C ILE A 53 -8.44 7.90 -9.81
N GLU A 54 -9.35 7.02 -10.18
CA GLU A 54 -10.46 6.57 -9.35
C GLU A 54 -10.77 5.10 -9.59
N GLY A 55 -11.51 4.46 -8.68
CA GLY A 55 -11.93 3.05 -8.79
C GLY A 55 -13.44 2.92 -8.91
N GLU A 56 -13.91 2.01 -9.76
CA GLU A 56 -15.32 1.65 -9.83
C GLU A 56 -15.74 0.70 -8.72
N GLY A 57 -16.97 0.89 -8.24
CA GLY A 57 -17.60 -0.01 -7.27
C GLY A 57 -17.23 0.32 -5.82
N ARG A 58 -16.98 -0.71 -5.00
CA ARG A 58 -16.78 -0.57 -3.55
C ARG A 58 -15.31 -0.46 -3.12
N ALA A 59 -14.40 -0.47 -4.06
CA ALA A 59 -12.96 -0.36 -3.80
C ALA A 59 -12.33 0.63 -4.75
N PHE A 60 -11.39 1.41 -4.25
CA PHE A 60 -10.44 2.09 -5.09
C PHE A 60 -9.53 1.05 -5.75
N CYS A 61 -8.74 0.32 -4.97
CA CYS A 61 -7.92 -0.80 -5.42
C CYS A 61 -7.48 -1.66 -4.22
N ALA A 62 -7.72 -2.96 -4.27
CA ALA A 62 -7.39 -3.89 -3.18
C ALA A 62 -5.95 -4.42 -3.22
N GLY A 63 -5.09 -3.92 -4.12
CA GLY A 63 -3.70 -4.33 -4.28
C GLY A 63 -3.41 -5.03 -5.59
N GLY A 64 -2.26 -5.68 -5.68
CA GLY A 64 -1.89 -6.53 -6.82
C GLY A 64 -2.75 -7.81 -6.90
N ASP A 65 -2.85 -8.41 -8.09
CA ASP A 65 -3.50 -9.73 -8.26
C ASP A 65 -2.60 -10.85 -7.70
N ILE A 66 -2.57 -10.91 -6.36
CA ILE A 66 -1.70 -11.81 -5.61
C ILE A 66 -2.02 -13.28 -5.84
N ARG A 67 -3.23 -13.60 -6.36
CA ARG A 67 -3.56 -14.98 -6.78
C ARG A 67 -2.71 -15.41 -7.96
N ALA A 68 -2.61 -14.56 -8.98
CA ALA A 68 -1.78 -14.81 -10.15
C ALA A 68 -0.30 -14.97 -9.77
N ILE A 69 0.19 -14.16 -8.82
CA ILE A 69 1.56 -14.25 -8.31
C ILE A 69 1.79 -15.56 -7.55
N ARG A 70 0.84 -15.96 -6.70
CA ARG A 70 0.92 -17.26 -6.01
C ARG A 70 0.92 -18.44 -7.00
N ASP A 71 0.07 -18.39 -8.03
CA ASP A 71 0.01 -19.47 -9.03
C ASP A 71 1.32 -19.53 -9.84
N ALA A 72 1.93 -18.39 -10.17
CA ALA A 72 3.26 -18.33 -10.77
C ALA A 72 4.34 -18.89 -9.81
N ALA A 73 4.26 -18.61 -8.50
CA ALA A 73 5.18 -19.14 -7.51
C ALA A 73 5.08 -20.68 -7.41
N VAL A 74 3.86 -21.23 -7.39
CA VAL A 74 3.63 -22.69 -7.41
C VAL A 74 4.15 -23.33 -8.70
N ALA A 75 4.01 -22.64 -9.84
CA ALA A 75 4.54 -23.10 -11.13
C ALA A 75 6.06 -22.91 -11.28
N GLY A 76 6.73 -22.22 -10.34
CA GLY A 76 8.16 -21.89 -10.44
C GLY A 76 8.47 -20.81 -11.50
N ASP A 77 7.46 -20.05 -11.96
CA ASP A 77 7.61 -18.98 -12.95
C ASP A 77 8.13 -17.70 -12.32
N SER A 78 9.41 -17.70 -12.00
CA SER A 78 10.11 -16.54 -11.45
C SER A 78 10.11 -15.34 -12.42
N ALA A 79 10.03 -15.58 -13.73
CA ALA A 79 10.05 -14.51 -14.73
C ALA A 79 8.72 -13.73 -14.71
N ALA A 80 7.59 -14.41 -14.59
CA ALA A 80 6.28 -13.76 -14.45
C ALA A 80 6.20 -12.92 -13.16
N ILE A 81 6.71 -13.44 -12.04
CA ILE A 81 6.76 -12.76 -10.74
C ILE A 81 7.62 -11.49 -10.85
N GLU A 82 8.85 -11.60 -11.36
CA GLU A 82 9.77 -10.48 -11.54
C GLU A 82 9.18 -9.40 -12.44
N ALA A 83 8.53 -9.81 -13.52
CA ALA A 83 7.90 -8.89 -14.46
C ALA A 83 6.71 -8.16 -13.84
N PHE A 84 5.91 -8.82 -13.00
CA PHE A 84 4.81 -8.17 -12.30
C PHE A 84 5.31 -7.07 -11.35
N PHE A 85 6.13 -7.43 -10.38
CA PHE A 85 6.62 -6.46 -9.39
C PHE A 85 7.48 -5.37 -10.04
N GLY A 86 8.32 -5.72 -11.02
CA GLY A 86 9.15 -4.76 -11.74
C GLY A 86 8.33 -3.72 -12.49
N GLU A 87 7.25 -4.13 -13.18
CA GLU A 87 6.35 -3.21 -13.89
C GLU A 87 5.53 -2.37 -12.89
N GLU A 88 5.07 -2.94 -11.78
CA GLU A 88 4.33 -2.23 -10.75
C GLU A 88 5.19 -1.15 -10.06
N TYR A 89 6.42 -1.49 -9.68
CA TYR A 89 7.32 -0.53 -9.04
C TYR A 89 7.81 0.55 -10.01
N ALA A 90 7.96 0.22 -11.30
CA ALA A 90 8.22 1.22 -12.34
C ALA A 90 7.04 2.21 -12.45
N LEU A 91 5.78 1.74 -12.38
CA LEU A 91 4.60 2.61 -12.35
C LEU A 91 4.60 3.51 -11.11
N ASN A 92 4.91 2.97 -9.92
CA ASN A 92 5.00 3.78 -8.69
C ASN A 92 6.02 4.91 -8.84
N ARG A 93 7.18 4.63 -9.46
CA ARG A 93 8.17 5.64 -9.75
C ARG A 93 7.67 6.69 -10.74
N VAL A 94 7.00 6.28 -11.82
CA VAL A 94 6.39 7.20 -12.80
C VAL A 94 5.41 8.15 -12.10
N ILE A 95 4.58 7.65 -11.19
CA ILE A 95 3.61 8.47 -10.42
C ILE A 95 4.36 9.47 -9.52
N ALA A 96 5.41 9.01 -8.82
CA ALA A 96 6.19 9.85 -7.91
C ALA A 96 6.93 10.99 -8.63
N GLU A 97 7.43 10.72 -9.83
CA GLU A 97 8.17 11.68 -10.66
C GLU A 97 7.27 12.46 -11.63
N TYR A 98 5.93 12.26 -11.57
CA TYR A 98 5.01 12.84 -12.54
C TYR A 98 4.96 14.36 -12.43
N ALA A 99 5.30 15.05 -13.53
CA ALA A 99 5.45 16.50 -13.54
C ALA A 99 4.14 17.28 -13.37
N LYS A 100 3.00 16.69 -13.81
CA LYS A 100 1.68 17.28 -13.68
C LYS A 100 1.02 16.83 -12.36
N PRO A 101 0.07 17.61 -11.82
CA PRO A 101 -0.74 17.17 -10.70
C PRO A 101 -1.36 15.79 -10.94
N TYR A 102 -1.08 14.86 -10.03
CA TYR A 102 -1.71 13.54 -9.98
C TYR A 102 -2.61 13.49 -8.76
N VAL A 103 -3.88 13.21 -8.97
CA VAL A 103 -4.95 13.23 -7.96
C VAL A 103 -5.56 11.84 -7.85
N ALA A 104 -5.44 11.20 -6.71
CA ALA A 104 -6.15 9.97 -6.41
C ALA A 104 -7.44 10.28 -5.63
N LEU A 105 -8.58 9.86 -6.15
CA LEU A 105 -9.89 9.94 -5.49
C LEU A 105 -10.19 8.58 -4.86
N VAL A 106 -9.83 8.44 -3.59
CA VAL A 106 -9.92 7.17 -2.86
C VAL A 106 -11.27 7.08 -2.14
N ASP A 107 -12.15 6.23 -2.68
CA ASP A 107 -13.44 5.88 -2.08
C ASP A 107 -13.55 4.36 -1.95
N GLY A 108 -13.62 3.85 -0.72
CA GLY A 108 -13.60 2.42 -0.43
C GLY A 108 -12.20 1.84 -0.19
N ILE A 109 -12.02 0.56 -0.48
CA ILE A 109 -10.81 -0.22 -0.15
C ILE A 109 -9.60 0.27 -0.96
N CYS A 110 -8.50 0.59 -0.27
CA CYS A 110 -7.21 0.97 -0.83
C CYS A 110 -6.09 0.25 -0.05
N MET A 111 -5.55 -0.83 -0.60
CA MET A 111 -4.61 -1.71 0.09
C MET A 111 -3.44 -2.10 -0.80
N GLY A 112 -2.25 -2.35 -0.21
CA GLY A 112 -1.07 -2.83 -0.93
C GLY A 112 -0.77 -2.03 -2.20
N GLY A 113 -0.72 -2.68 -3.36
CA GLY A 113 -0.55 -2.02 -4.67
C GLY A 113 -1.54 -0.88 -4.94
N GLY A 114 -2.74 -0.91 -4.33
CA GLY A 114 -3.70 0.20 -4.39
C GLY A 114 -3.17 1.45 -3.69
N ILE A 115 -2.45 1.31 -2.57
CA ILE A 115 -1.74 2.43 -1.94
C ILE A 115 -0.62 2.88 -2.88
N GLY A 116 0.11 1.96 -3.52
CA GLY A 116 1.18 2.28 -4.47
C GLY A 116 0.74 3.18 -5.61
N VAL A 117 -0.46 2.99 -6.17
CA VAL A 117 -0.97 3.85 -7.25
C VAL A 117 -1.62 5.16 -6.76
N CYS A 118 -1.68 5.41 -5.45
CA CYS A 118 -2.19 6.67 -4.91
C CYS A 118 -1.14 7.46 -4.09
N VAL A 119 -0.37 6.80 -3.22
CA VAL A 119 0.44 7.47 -2.18
C VAL A 119 1.55 8.35 -2.75
N HIS A 120 2.09 8.00 -3.90
CA HIS A 120 3.14 8.75 -4.58
C HIS A 120 2.62 9.98 -5.32
N GLY A 121 1.30 10.07 -5.55
CA GLY A 121 0.65 11.22 -6.15
C GLY A 121 0.63 12.44 -5.22
N ARG A 122 0.64 13.63 -5.82
CA ARG A 122 0.67 14.89 -5.07
C ARG A 122 -0.61 15.12 -4.25
N PHE A 123 -1.76 14.70 -4.76
CA PHE A 123 -3.06 14.88 -4.11
C PHE A 123 -3.73 13.53 -3.90
N ARG A 124 -4.06 13.24 -2.67
CA ARG A 124 -4.71 12.00 -2.23
C ARG A 124 -5.95 12.36 -1.43
N VAL A 125 -7.09 12.27 -2.10
CA VAL A 125 -8.39 12.59 -1.52
C VAL A 125 -8.98 11.32 -0.95
N ALA A 126 -9.36 11.32 0.32
CA ALA A 126 -10.01 10.19 0.97
C ALA A 126 -11.42 10.59 1.42
N THR A 127 -12.39 9.70 1.20
CA THR A 127 -13.77 9.84 1.72
C THR A 127 -13.91 9.12 3.06
N GLU A 128 -15.05 9.26 3.72
CA GLU A 128 -15.40 8.49 4.91
C GLU A 128 -15.51 6.98 4.64
N ALA A 129 -15.74 6.57 3.39
CA ALA A 129 -15.78 5.17 3.00
C ALA A 129 -14.39 4.60 2.68
N ALA A 130 -13.36 5.43 2.56
CA ALA A 130 -12.01 4.99 2.27
C ALA A 130 -11.42 4.17 3.43
N MET A 131 -10.69 3.09 3.08
CA MET A 131 -10.00 2.23 4.03
C MET A 131 -8.62 1.88 3.51
N PHE A 132 -7.59 2.37 4.18
CA PHE A 132 -6.18 2.15 3.83
C PHE A 132 -5.58 1.05 4.72
N ALA A 133 -4.78 0.15 4.14
CA ALA A 133 -3.98 -0.81 4.90
C ALA A 133 -2.82 -1.36 4.06
N MET A 134 -1.75 -1.77 4.75
CA MET A 134 -0.66 -2.58 4.21
C MET A 134 -0.68 -3.94 4.91
N PRO A 135 -1.54 -4.90 4.45
CA PRO A 135 -1.78 -6.17 5.17
C PRO A 135 -0.82 -7.31 4.77
N GLU A 136 0.29 -6.98 4.14
CA GLU A 136 1.20 -7.90 3.45
C GLU A 136 1.79 -8.96 4.39
N THR A 137 2.04 -8.61 5.66
CA THR A 137 2.52 -9.56 6.68
C THR A 137 1.58 -10.74 6.91
N GLY A 138 0.27 -10.52 6.69
CA GLY A 138 -0.75 -11.57 6.80
C GLY A 138 -0.78 -12.58 5.65
N ILE A 139 -0.05 -12.32 4.57
CA ILE A 139 0.10 -13.23 3.42
C ILE A 139 1.56 -13.61 3.18
N ALA A 140 2.42 -13.39 4.18
CA ALA A 140 3.86 -13.63 4.10
C ALA A 140 4.54 -12.88 2.93
N LEU A 141 4.08 -11.67 2.64
CA LEU A 141 4.77 -10.67 1.84
C LEU A 141 5.36 -9.62 2.80
N PHE A 142 5.66 -8.46 2.36
CA PHE A 142 6.10 -7.29 3.14
C PHE A 142 5.46 -6.04 2.55
N PRO A 143 5.32 -4.94 3.29
CA PRO A 143 4.88 -3.66 2.73
C PRO A 143 5.84 -3.20 1.65
N ASP A 144 5.40 -3.27 0.40
CA ASP A 144 6.12 -2.95 -0.82
C ASP A 144 5.56 -1.69 -1.52
N VAL A 145 5.66 -1.58 -2.83
CA VAL A 145 5.18 -0.45 -3.65
C VAL A 145 5.69 0.93 -3.18
N GLY A 146 6.92 0.96 -2.66
CA GLY A 146 7.52 2.14 -2.06
C GLY A 146 7.14 2.35 -0.60
N ALA A 147 6.52 1.37 0.07
CA ALA A 147 6.18 1.48 1.49
C ALA A 147 7.42 1.61 2.37
N THR A 148 8.53 1.02 1.98
CA THR A 148 9.80 1.18 2.68
C THR A 148 10.34 2.62 2.61
N TYR A 149 9.85 3.43 1.66
CA TYR A 149 10.12 4.86 1.59
C TYR A 149 9.11 5.67 2.40
N PHE A 150 7.79 5.49 2.18
CA PHE A 150 6.81 6.38 2.80
C PHE A 150 6.48 6.02 4.26
N LEU A 151 6.46 4.75 4.66
CA LEU A 151 6.14 4.36 6.03
C LEU A 151 7.10 4.98 7.08
N PRO A 152 8.43 4.94 6.92
CA PRO A 152 9.33 5.57 7.88
C PRO A 152 9.21 7.09 7.97
N ARG A 153 8.49 7.71 7.04
CA ARG A 153 8.28 9.17 6.95
C ARG A 153 6.94 9.62 7.50
N LEU A 154 6.10 8.68 7.91
CA LEU A 154 4.87 8.97 8.65
C LEU A 154 5.21 9.46 10.08
N PRO A 155 4.30 10.19 10.75
CA PRO A 155 4.56 10.76 12.07
C PRO A 155 4.99 9.73 13.11
N GLY A 156 6.09 9.99 13.80
CA GLY A 156 6.60 9.13 14.86
C GLY A 156 6.95 7.71 14.36
N ALA A 157 6.51 6.70 15.09
CA ALA A 157 6.69 5.29 14.75
C ALA A 157 5.45 4.66 14.09
N LEU A 158 4.49 5.50 13.66
CA LEU A 158 3.22 5.03 13.08
C LEU A 158 3.43 4.13 11.85
N GLY A 159 4.39 4.48 10.99
CA GLY A 159 4.66 3.69 9.79
C GLY A 159 5.14 2.28 10.09
N MET A 160 6.05 2.10 11.05
CA MET A 160 6.48 0.77 11.47
C MET A 160 5.31 -0.03 12.08
N PHE A 161 4.48 0.61 12.91
CA PHE A 161 3.27 -0.01 13.45
C PHE A 161 2.33 -0.48 12.33
N LEU A 162 2.00 0.38 11.38
CA LEU A 162 1.10 0.05 10.27
C LEU A 162 1.66 -1.07 9.39
N GLY A 163 2.96 -0.99 9.06
CA GLY A 163 3.62 -1.96 8.20
C GLY A 163 3.74 -3.36 8.81
N LEU A 164 3.92 -3.46 10.12
CA LEU A 164 4.03 -4.77 10.79
C LEU A 164 2.67 -5.38 11.13
N THR A 165 1.68 -4.55 11.51
CA THR A 165 0.38 -5.03 12.00
C THR A 165 -0.69 -5.14 10.92
N GLY A 166 -0.52 -4.48 9.77
CA GLY A 166 -1.56 -4.36 8.76
C GLY A 166 -2.80 -3.61 9.25
N THR A 167 -2.66 -2.75 10.26
CA THR A 167 -3.76 -1.99 10.84
C THR A 167 -4.46 -1.15 9.79
N ARG A 168 -5.80 -1.22 9.77
CA ARG A 168 -6.63 -0.48 8.83
C ARG A 168 -6.89 0.92 9.34
N LEU A 169 -6.77 1.90 8.46
CA LEU A 169 -7.09 3.30 8.71
C LEU A 169 -8.33 3.70 7.89
N ALA A 170 -9.29 4.33 8.53
CA ALA A 170 -10.37 5.04 7.83
C ALA A 170 -9.81 6.24 7.06
N GLY A 171 -10.57 6.78 6.10
CA GLY A 171 -10.10 7.89 5.27
C GLY A 171 -9.66 9.12 6.06
N ALA A 172 -10.39 9.49 7.12
CA ALA A 172 -9.99 10.57 8.03
C ALA A 172 -8.66 10.26 8.75
N ASP A 173 -8.51 9.02 9.24
CA ASP A 173 -7.28 8.57 9.90
C ASP A 173 -6.09 8.55 8.92
N ALA A 174 -6.33 8.21 7.65
CA ALA A 174 -5.31 8.25 6.62
C ALA A 174 -4.78 9.67 6.37
N VAL A 175 -5.62 10.72 6.52
CA VAL A 175 -5.17 12.11 6.48
C VAL A 175 -4.29 12.44 7.68
N HIS A 176 -4.70 12.09 8.89
CA HIS A 176 -3.89 12.29 10.10
C HIS A 176 -2.56 11.53 10.05
N ALA A 177 -2.56 10.34 9.45
CA ALA A 177 -1.36 9.53 9.26
C ALA A 177 -0.44 10.04 8.14
N GLY A 178 -0.92 10.93 7.25
CA GLY A 178 -0.16 11.42 6.09
C GLY A 178 -0.24 10.53 4.84
N LEU A 179 -1.05 9.46 4.86
CA LEU A 179 -1.33 8.63 3.69
C LEU A 179 -2.29 9.30 2.71
N ALA A 180 -3.23 10.11 3.20
CA ALA A 180 -4.06 10.99 2.39
C ALA A 180 -3.70 12.47 2.68
N THR A 181 -4.09 13.37 1.77
CA THR A 181 -3.82 14.82 1.87
C THR A 181 -5.08 15.63 2.17
N HIS A 182 -6.23 15.14 1.74
CA HIS A 182 -7.50 15.84 1.87
C HIS A 182 -8.59 14.84 2.28
N PHE A 183 -9.46 15.27 3.19
CA PHE A 183 -10.71 14.60 3.48
C PHE A 183 -11.83 15.30 2.73
N VAL A 184 -12.58 14.57 1.93
CA VAL A 184 -13.75 15.08 1.19
C VAL A 184 -14.89 14.10 1.38
N PRO A 185 -16.05 14.54 1.90
CA PRO A 185 -17.23 13.67 2.01
C PRO A 185 -17.61 13.03 0.68
N LYS A 186 -17.95 11.77 0.71
CA LYS A 186 -18.34 11.01 -0.49
C LYS A 186 -19.43 11.72 -1.31
N ALA A 187 -20.38 12.34 -0.64
CA ALA A 187 -21.45 13.09 -1.28
C ALA A 187 -20.96 14.25 -2.16
N LYS A 188 -19.74 14.75 -1.91
CA LYS A 188 -19.11 15.84 -2.68
C LYS A 188 -18.11 15.35 -3.72
N LEU A 189 -17.75 14.05 -3.74
CA LEU A 189 -16.66 13.53 -4.55
C LEU A 189 -16.92 13.70 -6.05
N GLN A 190 -18.14 13.47 -6.52
CA GLN A 190 -18.51 13.65 -7.93
C GLN A 190 -18.41 15.13 -8.35
N ALA A 191 -18.88 16.04 -7.51
CA ALA A 191 -18.80 17.47 -7.78
C ALA A 191 -17.34 17.96 -7.79
N LEU A 192 -16.51 17.49 -6.86
CA LEU A 192 -15.07 17.74 -6.85
C LEU A 192 -14.43 17.22 -8.15
N SER A 193 -14.74 16.00 -8.55
CA SER A 193 -14.20 15.37 -9.75
C SER A 193 -14.52 16.21 -11.01
N ALA A 194 -15.74 16.73 -11.12
CA ALA A 194 -16.15 17.66 -12.20
C ALA A 194 -15.43 19.01 -12.11
N ALA A 195 -15.31 19.59 -10.91
CA ALA A 195 -14.61 20.87 -10.71
C ALA A 195 -13.11 20.77 -11.06
N ILE A 196 -12.45 19.65 -10.79
CA ILE A 196 -11.06 19.43 -11.20
C ILE A 196 -10.93 19.47 -12.73
N ALA A 197 -11.92 18.95 -13.48
CA ALA A 197 -11.89 18.94 -14.94
C ALA A 197 -12.04 20.35 -15.56
N THR A 198 -12.78 21.25 -14.91
CA THR A 198 -13.05 22.62 -15.41
C THR A 198 -12.06 23.65 -14.83
N ASP A 199 -11.86 23.63 -13.51
CA ASP A 199 -11.19 24.69 -12.75
C ASP A 199 -9.79 24.24 -12.25
N GLY A 200 -9.47 22.95 -12.44
CA GLY A 200 -8.19 22.37 -12.04
C GLY A 200 -8.11 21.99 -10.57
N VAL A 201 -6.91 21.59 -10.14
CA VAL A 201 -6.69 21.06 -8.77
C VAL A 201 -6.86 22.09 -7.65
N ALA A 202 -6.93 23.39 -7.98
CA ALA A 202 -7.19 24.43 -6.98
C ALA A 202 -8.58 24.26 -6.33
N SER A 203 -9.55 23.68 -7.04
CA SER A 203 -10.88 23.38 -6.53
C SER A 203 -10.89 22.45 -5.32
N LEU A 204 -9.82 21.66 -5.09
CA LEU A 204 -9.69 20.81 -3.90
C LEU A 204 -9.92 21.60 -2.60
N ALA A 205 -9.45 22.84 -2.51
CA ALA A 205 -9.60 23.66 -1.32
C ALA A 205 -11.06 24.00 -0.98
N GLU A 206 -11.96 24.03 -1.98
CA GLU A 206 -13.37 24.34 -1.79
C GLU A 206 -14.19 23.14 -1.29
N PHE A 207 -13.73 21.92 -1.62
CA PHE A 207 -14.43 20.69 -1.31
C PHE A 207 -13.87 19.99 -0.07
N ALA A 208 -12.62 20.24 0.29
CA ALA A 208 -11.99 19.65 1.46
C ALA A 208 -12.64 20.12 2.75
N GLU A 209 -12.83 19.19 3.68
CA GLU A 209 -13.35 19.45 5.02
C GLU A 209 -12.30 19.06 6.08
N ALA A 210 -12.48 19.61 7.29
CA ALA A 210 -11.69 19.17 8.44
C ALA A 210 -11.93 17.69 8.70
N SER A 211 -10.84 16.92 8.81
CA SER A 211 -10.93 15.50 9.12
C SER A 211 -11.53 15.29 10.51
N PRO A 212 -12.43 14.31 10.68
CA PRO A 212 -12.82 13.81 12.01
C PRO A 212 -11.60 13.50 12.88
N PRO A 213 -11.75 13.48 14.22
CA PRO A 213 -10.63 13.18 15.13
C PRO A 213 -9.93 11.85 14.81
N PHE A 214 -8.61 11.83 14.98
CA PHE A 214 -7.81 10.64 14.73
C PHE A 214 -8.18 9.52 15.72
N THR A 215 -8.62 8.38 15.21
CA THR A 215 -9.06 7.28 16.08
C THR A 215 -7.92 6.65 16.87
N LEU A 216 -6.68 6.71 16.36
CA LEU A 216 -5.47 6.20 17.05
C LEU A 216 -4.79 7.25 17.95
N ALA A 217 -5.41 8.42 18.18
CA ALA A 217 -4.78 9.49 18.95
C ALA A 217 -4.37 9.05 20.37
N ALA A 218 -5.20 8.24 21.02
CA ALA A 218 -4.92 7.73 22.37
C ALA A 218 -3.78 6.69 22.40
N GLU A 219 -3.61 5.95 21.33
CA GLU A 219 -2.58 4.90 21.19
C GLU A 219 -1.23 5.43 20.69
N LEU A 220 -1.17 6.63 20.09
CA LEU A 220 0.08 7.19 19.55
C LEU A 220 1.25 7.18 20.53
N PRO A 221 1.09 7.53 21.83
CA PRO A 221 2.20 7.46 22.78
C PRO A 221 2.76 6.04 22.94
N ALA A 222 1.90 5.02 23.00
CA ALA A 222 2.30 3.63 23.11
C ALA A 222 2.93 3.12 21.81
N ILE A 223 2.33 3.47 20.65
CA ILE A 223 2.90 3.18 19.34
C ILE A 223 4.32 3.73 19.22
N ASN A 224 4.52 4.99 19.59
CA ASN A 224 5.84 5.62 19.53
C ASN A 224 6.84 4.95 20.48
N ARG A 225 6.45 4.63 21.71
CA ARG A 225 7.33 3.92 22.66
C ARG A 225 7.76 2.56 22.14
N CYS A 226 6.82 1.77 21.60
CA CYS A 226 7.11 0.40 21.18
C CYS A 226 7.80 0.32 19.82
N PHE A 227 7.26 0.99 18.81
CA PHE A 227 7.66 0.80 17.42
C PHE A 227 8.83 1.70 16.96
N SER A 228 9.33 2.59 17.82
CA SER A 228 10.60 3.30 17.60
C SER A 228 11.84 2.47 17.97
N ALA A 229 11.66 1.24 18.42
CA ALA A 229 12.77 0.37 18.85
C ALA A 229 13.70 0.01 17.67
N GLY A 230 14.96 -0.21 17.98
CA GLY A 230 16.01 -0.54 17.01
C GLY A 230 15.98 -2.00 16.52
N SER A 231 15.15 -2.86 17.14
CA SER A 231 14.98 -4.27 16.73
C SER A 231 13.56 -4.76 16.97
N LEU A 232 13.16 -5.79 16.21
CA LEU A 232 11.86 -6.43 16.41
C LEU A 232 11.76 -7.05 17.82
N ALA A 233 12.81 -7.68 18.31
CA ALA A 233 12.84 -8.26 19.67
C ALA A 233 12.53 -7.20 20.74
N GLU A 234 13.07 -6.00 20.58
CA GLU A 234 12.79 -4.89 21.49
C GLU A 234 11.35 -4.37 21.35
N ILE A 235 10.78 -4.33 20.14
CA ILE A 235 9.35 -4.03 19.92
C ILE A 235 8.50 -5.01 20.74
N LEU A 236 8.74 -6.32 20.57
CA LEU A 236 7.98 -7.37 21.26
C LEU A 236 8.11 -7.22 22.78
N GLN A 237 9.34 -6.96 23.30
CA GLN A 237 9.58 -6.74 24.70
C GLN A 237 8.83 -5.52 25.26
N ARG A 238 8.88 -4.38 24.56
CA ARG A 238 8.19 -3.15 24.98
C ARG A 238 6.68 -3.33 25.00
N LEU A 239 6.11 -4.06 24.04
CA LEU A 239 4.68 -4.39 23.98
C LEU A 239 4.20 -5.17 25.20
N THR A 240 5.03 -6.01 25.84
CA THR A 240 4.65 -6.73 27.07
C THR A 240 4.39 -5.79 28.25
N GLN A 241 4.82 -4.54 28.17
CA GLN A 241 4.68 -3.53 29.23
C GLN A 241 3.50 -2.58 29.02
N GLU A 242 2.78 -2.70 27.88
CA GLU A 242 1.69 -1.79 27.49
C GLU A 242 0.29 -2.35 27.85
N GLY A 243 0.20 -3.30 28.78
CA GLY A 243 -1.07 -3.86 29.27
C GLY A 243 -1.93 -4.46 28.16
N ALA A 244 -3.24 -4.34 28.27
CA ALA A 244 -4.19 -4.96 27.35
C ALA A 244 -4.01 -4.54 25.90
N TRP A 245 -3.61 -3.29 25.62
CA TRP A 245 -3.29 -2.84 24.27
C TRP A 245 -2.08 -3.58 23.72
N GLY A 246 -1.00 -3.66 24.49
CA GLY A 246 0.21 -4.39 24.09
C GLY A 246 -0.05 -5.87 23.84
N GLU A 247 -0.83 -6.53 24.70
CA GLU A 247 -1.26 -7.93 24.51
C GLU A 247 -2.01 -8.13 23.19
N LYS A 248 -2.95 -7.22 22.87
CA LYS A 248 -3.69 -7.24 21.59
C LYS A 248 -2.75 -7.12 20.40
N ILE A 249 -1.77 -6.21 20.45
CA ILE A 249 -0.82 -6.01 19.35
C ILE A 249 0.12 -7.21 19.22
N LEU A 250 0.61 -7.78 20.32
CA LEU A 250 1.40 -9.02 20.32
C LEU A 250 0.63 -10.18 19.69
N ALA A 251 -0.65 -10.34 20.02
CA ALA A 251 -1.50 -11.35 19.40
C ALA A 251 -1.63 -11.12 17.88
N THR A 252 -1.76 -9.86 17.45
CA THR A 252 -1.79 -9.49 16.03
C THR A 252 -0.49 -9.87 15.33
N LEU A 253 0.67 -9.50 15.88
CA LEU A 253 1.97 -9.81 15.28
C LEU A 253 2.23 -11.33 15.21
N ARG A 254 1.82 -12.08 16.23
CA ARG A 254 1.95 -13.56 16.27
C ARG A 254 1.02 -14.28 15.30
N ALA A 255 -0.05 -13.64 14.83
CA ALA A 255 -0.92 -14.19 13.81
C ALA A 255 -0.37 -13.99 12.38
N MET A 256 0.58 -13.09 12.18
CA MET A 256 1.26 -12.84 10.90
C MET A 256 2.33 -13.91 10.64
N SER A 257 2.81 -14.02 9.39
CA SER A 257 3.97 -14.88 9.10
C SER A 257 5.19 -14.40 9.89
N PRO A 258 5.79 -15.25 10.73
CA PRO A 258 6.96 -14.90 11.52
C PRO A 258 8.11 -14.34 10.69
N SER A 259 8.45 -14.99 9.58
CA SER A 259 9.47 -14.52 8.65
C SER A 259 9.11 -13.16 8.06
N SER A 260 7.82 -12.97 7.69
CA SER A 260 7.35 -11.70 7.12
C SER A 260 7.46 -10.53 8.09
N VAL A 261 7.18 -10.72 9.36
CA VAL A 261 7.34 -9.66 10.37
C VAL A 261 8.80 -9.23 10.48
N LEU A 262 9.76 -10.19 10.42
CA LEU A 262 11.19 -9.87 10.48
C LEU A 262 11.70 -9.14 9.25
N TRP A 263 11.43 -9.64 8.03
CA TRP A 263 11.90 -8.92 6.84
C TRP A 263 11.18 -7.60 6.64
N SER A 264 9.89 -7.48 7.01
CA SER A 264 9.17 -6.21 6.98
C SER A 264 9.79 -5.18 7.92
N PHE A 265 10.11 -5.57 9.17
CA PHE A 265 10.84 -4.71 10.08
C PHE A 265 12.16 -4.25 9.46
N GLY A 266 12.97 -5.18 8.97
CA GLY A 266 14.30 -4.91 8.46
C GLY A 266 14.31 -4.01 7.24
N ILE A 267 13.41 -4.24 6.26
CA ILE A 267 13.38 -3.44 5.04
C ILE A 267 12.79 -2.04 5.27
N VAL A 268 11.75 -1.91 6.12
CA VAL A 268 11.17 -0.61 6.49
C VAL A 268 12.18 0.22 7.30
N HIS A 269 12.86 -0.39 8.26
CA HIS A 269 13.89 0.28 9.05
C HIS A 269 15.02 0.85 8.18
N ARG A 270 15.53 0.05 7.23
CA ARG A 270 16.58 0.47 6.27
C ARG A 270 16.10 1.51 5.28
N GLY A 271 14.81 1.51 4.94
CA GLY A 271 14.19 2.46 4.02
C GLY A 271 14.19 3.90 4.51
N ALA A 272 14.29 4.13 5.83
CA ALA A 272 14.37 5.47 6.41
C ALA A 272 15.55 6.30 5.85
N ALA A 273 16.67 5.65 5.54
CA ALA A 273 17.88 6.29 5.03
C ALA A 273 18.01 6.27 3.49
N ARG A 274 17.01 5.74 2.76
CA ARG A 274 17.04 5.58 1.31
C ARG A 274 16.09 6.53 0.62
N ASP A 275 16.38 6.89 -0.64
CA ASP A 275 15.41 7.53 -1.54
C ASP A 275 14.42 6.50 -2.10
N LEU A 276 13.37 6.98 -2.79
CA LEU A 276 12.34 6.10 -3.34
C LEU A 276 12.91 5.12 -4.38
N PRO A 277 13.75 5.49 -5.35
CA PRO A 277 14.35 4.54 -6.29
C PRO A 277 15.15 3.42 -5.61
N ALA A 278 15.92 3.75 -4.59
CA ALA A 278 16.69 2.75 -3.82
C ALA A 278 15.76 1.83 -2.99
N CYS A 279 14.67 2.37 -2.43
CA CYS A 279 13.65 1.59 -1.75
C CYS A 279 12.99 0.60 -2.72
N LEU A 280 12.47 1.05 -3.86
CA LEU A 280 11.83 0.18 -4.86
C LEU A 280 12.79 -0.89 -5.40
N THR A 281 14.08 -0.57 -5.55
CA THR A 281 15.11 -1.55 -5.95
C THR A 281 15.31 -2.63 -4.88
N ALA A 282 15.36 -2.23 -3.61
CA ALA A 282 15.48 -3.17 -2.48
C ALA A 282 14.23 -4.05 -2.33
N GLU A 283 13.05 -3.46 -2.49
CA GLU A 283 11.78 -4.18 -2.50
C GLU A 283 11.75 -5.25 -3.60
N LEU A 284 12.14 -4.89 -4.84
CA LEU A 284 12.19 -5.83 -5.96
C LEU A 284 13.19 -6.98 -5.72
N ARG A 285 14.32 -6.72 -5.05
CA ARG A 285 15.24 -7.81 -4.66
C ARG A 285 14.60 -8.74 -3.65
N LEU A 286 13.92 -8.18 -2.64
CA LEU A 286 13.31 -8.97 -1.57
C LEU A 286 12.15 -9.82 -2.10
N THR A 287 11.35 -9.37 -3.07
CA THR A 287 10.27 -10.18 -3.66
C THR A 287 10.77 -11.50 -4.22
N ARG A 288 11.99 -11.55 -4.78
CA ARG A 288 12.61 -12.79 -5.33
C ARG A 288 12.80 -13.87 -4.28
N HIS A 289 13.03 -13.48 -3.03
CA HIS A 289 13.21 -14.39 -1.90
C HIS A 289 11.87 -14.76 -1.28
N VAL A 290 11.06 -13.75 -0.99
CA VAL A 290 9.79 -13.88 -0.28
C VAL A 290 8.79 -14.74 -1.05
N THR A 291 8.67 -14.56 -2.37
CA THR A 291 7.74 -15.33 -3.20
C THR A 291 8.13 -16.80 -3.36
N ARG A 292 9.38 -17.17 -3.02
CA ARG A 292 9.86 -18.56 -2.96
C ARG A 292 9.69 -19.19 -1.59
N HIS A 293 9.41 -18.38 -0.56
CA HIS A 293 9.19 -18.90 0.79
C HIS A 293 7.85 -19.63 0.87
N PRO A 294 7.78 -20.82 1.51
CA PRO A 294 6.54 -21.61 1.56
C PRO A 294 5.37 -20.85 2.19
N ASP A 295 5.64 -19.97 3.16
CA ASP A 295 4.62 -19.17 3.81
C ASP A 295 3.88 -18.23 2.84
N PHE A 296 4.52 -17.79 1.73
CA PHE A 296 3.84 -16.97 0.74
C PHE A 296 2.69 -17.71 0.06
N VAL A 297 2.94 -18.93 -0.38
CA VAL A 297 1.90 -19.78 -1.00
C VAL A 297 0.79 -20.09 0.00
N GLU A 298 1.17 -20.41 1.24
CA GLU A 298 0.25 -20.72 2.33
C GLU A 298 -0.57 -19.50 2.77
N GLY A 299 0.06 -18.35 2.94
CA GLY A 299 -0.63 -17.11 3.35
C GLY A 299 -1.65 -16.66 2.32
N VAL A 300 -1.30 -16.69 1.03
CA VAL A 300 -2.25 -16.38 -0.04
C VAL A 300 -3.36 -17.43 -0.10
N ARG A 301 -3.07 -18.73 0.11
CA ARG A 301 -4.11 -19.75 0.23
C ARG A 301 -5.11 -19.38 1.33
N ALA A 302 -4.61 -19.19 2.54
CA ALA A 302 -5.45 -19.00 3.72
C ALA A 302 -6.28 -17.71 3.66
N MET A 303 -5.70 -16.61 3.19
CA MET A 303 -6.33 -15.29 3.25
C MET A 303 -7.15 -14.94 2.01
N VAL A 304 -6.77 -15.46 0.83
CA VAL A 304 -7.32 -14.99 -0.45
C VAL A 304 -8.07 -16.08 -1.21
N ILE A 305 -7.61 -17.35 -1.17
CA ILE A 305 -8.20 -18.45 -1.93
C ILE A 305 -9.25 -19.17 -1.11
N ASP A 306 -8.83 -19.88 -0.05
CA ASP A 306 -9.73 -20.67 0.80
C ASP A 306 -10.50 -19.80 1.80
N LYS A 307 -9.91 -18.67 2.20
CA LYS A 307 -10.46 -17.69 3.14
C LYS A 307 -10.79 -18.26 4.52
N ASP A 308 -10.13 -19.37 4.88
CA ASP A 308 -10.24 -20.00 6.20
C ASP A 308 -9.54 -19.15 7.29
N ARG A 309 -8.59 -18.26 6.90
CA ARG A 309 -7.81 -17.40 7.78
C ARG A 309 -7.01 -18.15 8.83
N ILE A 310 -6.61 -19.38 8.51
CA ILE A 310 -5.84 -20.27 9.39
C ILE A 310 -4.56 -20.69 8.64
N PRO A 311 -3.61 -19.77 8.43
CA PRO A 311 -2.35 -20.11 7.79
C PRO A 311 -1.50 -20.97 8.71
N LYS A 312 -0.74 -21.90 8.11
CA LYS A 312 0.22 -22.77 8.81
C LYS A 312 1.62 -22.26 8.48
N TRP A 313 2.12 -21.37 9.32
CA TRP A 313 3.43 -20.74 9.12
C TRP A 313 4.59 -21.70 9.42
N SER A 314 5.70 -21.52 8.71
CA SER A 314 6.96 -22.24 8.94
C SER A 314 8.15 -21.30 8.74
N PRO A 315 8.85 -20.91 9.84
CA PRO A 315 8.63 -21.33 11.24
C PRO A 315 7.30 -20.88 11.81
N SER A 316 6.88 -21.49 12.94
CA SER A 316 5.58 -21.23 13.56
C SER A 316 5.58 -20.02 14.51
N ALA A 317 6.76 -19.58 14.96
CA ALA A 317 6.94 -18.49 15.91
C ALA A 317 8.05 -17.53 15.46
N ILE A 318 7.90 -16.25 15.85
CA ILE A 318 8.87 -15.19 15.50
C ILE A 318 10.25 -15.51 16.05
N GLU A 319 10.31 -16.11 17.24
CA GLU A 319 11.53 -16.47 17.95
C GLU A 319 12.32 -17.62 17.28
N GLU A 320 11.67 -18.37 16.37
CA GLU A 320 12.28 -19.49 15.63
C GLU A 320 12.90 -19.03 14.29
N VAL A 321 12.65 -17.77 13.88
CA VAL A 321 13.17 -17.26 12.61
C VAL A 321 14.67 -16.97 12.74
N ASP A 322 15.47 -17.43 11.78
CA ASP A 322 16.89 -17.07 11.69
C ASP A 322 17.05 -15.59 11.25
N ALA A 323 17.21 -14.73 12.27
CA ALA A 323 17.39 -13.29 12.04
C ALA A 323 18.64 -12.97 11.21
N ARG A 324 19.67 -13.84 11.21
CA ARG A 324 20.88 -13.66 10.42
C ARG A 324 20.61 -13.92 8.94
N ALA A 325 19.91 -14.99 8.62
CA ALA A 325 19.48 -15.28 7.25
C ALA A 325 18.63 -14.13 6.68
N ILE A 326 17.71 -13.58 7.51
CA ILE A 326 16.92 -12.41 7.10
C ILE A 326 17.80 -11.18 6.84
N ALA A 327 18.81 -10.91 7.69
CA ALA A 327 19.70 -9.77 7.50
C ALA A 327 20.49 -9.87 6.18
N GLU A 328 20.95 -11.08 5.80
CA GLU A 328 21.63 -11.38 4.54
C GLU A 328 20.71 -11.19 3.32
N MET A 329 19.43 -11.54 3.42
CA MET A 329 18.44 -11.29 2.35
C MET A 329 18.18 -9.80 2.07
N LEU A 330 18.41 -8.95 3.07
CA LEU A 330 18.15 -7.51 3.00
C LEU A 330 19.37 -6.68 2.55
N GLU A 331 20.52 -7.29 2.33
CA GLU A 331 21.73 -6.67 1.76
C GLU A 331 21.65 -6.58 0.23
#